data_e6bac308c80161a273bc42288f7dc954
#
_entry.id   e6bac308c80161a273bc42288f7dc954
#
_cell.length_a   1.000
_cell.length_b   1.000
_cell.length_c   1.000
_cell.angle_alpha   90.00
_cell.angle_beta   90.00
_cell.angle_gamma   90.00
#
_symmetry.space_group_name_H-M   'P 1'
#
loop_
_entity.id
_entity.type
_entity.pdbx_description
1 polymer ?
#
loop_
_entity_poly.entity_id
_entity_poly.type
_entity_poly.pdbx_seq_one_letter_code
_entity_poly.pdbx_strand_id
1 'polypeptide(L)'
;MGKKKLLKNYRTTNLINTLEQVDYVVLAPGISFIKNKNLIKYKNKIITDIDLFYLINRNVKSIVITGTNGKSTTCKVIEHLLKKNKLNCFLGGNIGTPILDFNKSKKNYIIIEASSFQLFHSKFIRPDFAFFLNFRNDHLDWHGSKSNYFKSKLKIFHLQSKKQFAFINKKFKKNFLKNKFLSRLITSKQREYKKIKIKIDNDYLTSKINDENMSYVYTFAKLLKISDKSFISSMKSFKGLPHRFEILYKKNNITFINDSKATSFAATEIALSSIKNIYWILGGLPKKNDKINLTTYKKNIIKCYLIGKNISFFEKKVKGKINYSITRNLKNSIVKISKDIKLKKLSNKYLLFSPAAASFDQFINFEKRGEEFKRLCKTYARKFI
;
A
#
# COMPACT_ATOMS: atom_id res chain seq x y z
N MET A 1 20.86 7.68 18.72
CA MET A 1 20.90 8.80 19.70
C MET A 1 21.26 10.18 19.11
N GLY A 2 21.93 10.31 17.97
CA GLY A 2 22.36 11.59 17.37
C GLY A 2 21.25 12.50 16.83
N LYS A 3 20.14 11.96 16.32
CA LYS A 3 19.08 12.75 15.67
C LYS A 3 18.23 13.65 16.60
N LYS A 4 18.13 13.34 17.88
CA LYS A 4 17.35 14.16 18.84
C LYS A 4 18.07 15.44 19.28
N LYS A 5 19.41 15.49 19.25
CA LYS A 5 20.20 16.65 19.70
C LYS A 5 20.22 17.80 18.65
N LEU A 6 20.30 17.45 17.35
CA LEU A 6 20.26 18.45 16.26
C LEU A 6 18.92 19.21 16.20
N LEU A 7 17.80 18.59 16.55
CA LEU A 7 16.48 19.22 16.48
C LEU A 7 16.23 20.26 17.60
N LYS A 8 16.97 20.24 18.69
CA LYS A 8 16.80 21.21 19.80
C LYS A 8 17.23 22.63 19.43
N ASN A 9 18.29 22.77 18.64
CA ASN A 9 18.88 24.08 18.29
C ASN A 9 18.10 24.85 17.20
N TYR A 10 17.12 24.20 16.52
CA TYR A 10 16.33 24.82 15.43
C TYR A 10 14.83 24.89 15.76
N ARG A 11 14.43 24.71 17.02
CA ARG A 11 13.03 24.90 17.43
C ARG A 11 12.73 26.38 17.55
N THR A 12 11.73 26.84 16.80
CA THR A 12 11.18 28.17 17.02
C THR A 12 10.14 28.16 18.11
N THR A 13 10.14 29.18 18.94
CA THR A 13 9.08 29.45 19.94
C THR A 13 7.91 30.21 19.31
N ASN A 14 8.13 30.90 18.20
CA ASN A 14 7.11 31.66 17.47
C ASN A 14 6.95 31.16 16.04
N LEU A 15 6.01 30.20 15.86
CA LEU A 15 5.73 29.57 14.56
C LEU A 15 5.30 30.59 13.50
N ILE A 16 4.46 31.59 13.86
CA ILE A 16 3.90 32.55 12.90
C ILE A 16 5.00 33.41 12.32
N ASN A 17 5.84 34.02 13.14
CA ASN A 17 6.95 34.84 12.68
C ASN A 17 7.92 34.05 11.79
N THR A 18 8.20 32.78 12.16
CA THR A 18 9.07 31.93 11.34
C THR A 18 8.44 31.62 9.97
N LEU A 19 7.12 31.35 9.89
CA LEU A 19 6.43 31.12 8.63
C LEU A 19 6.43 32.37 7.70
N GLU A 20 6.51 33.55 8.24
CA GLU A 20 6.59 34.77 7.46
C GLU A 20 7.98 35.02 6.87
N GLN A 21 9.04 34.61 7.57
CA GLN A 21 10.43 34.84 7.20
C GLN A 21 11.03 33.83 6.23
N VAL A 22 10.43 32.63 6.08
CA VAL A 22 10.97 31.56 5.23
C VAL A 22 10.36 31.57 3.83
N ASP A 23 11.12 31.13 2.82
CA ASP A 23 10.65 30.96 1.44
C ASP A 23 9.78 29.74 1.29
N TYR A 24 10.17 28.65 1.94
CA TYR A 24 9.45 27.37 1.88
C TYR A 24 9.26 26.74 3.24
N VAL A 25 8.12 26.07 3.39
CA VAL A 25 7.74 25.27 4.55
C VAL A 25 7.54 23.82 4.12
N VAL A 26 8.42 22.92 4.53
CA VAL A 26 8.27 21.49 4.26
C VAL A 26 7.29 20.90 5.27
N LEU A 27 6.06 20.65 4.83
CA LEU A 27 4.98 20.20 5.70
C LEU A 27 4.95 18.67 5.82
N ALA A 28 4.90 18.17 7.06
CA ALA A 28 4.71 16.75 7.31
C ALA A 28 3.35 16.26 6.75
N PRO A 29 3.28 15.08 6.08
CA PRO A 29 2.07 14.60 5.39
C PRO A 29 0.83 14.44 6.29
N GLY A 30 1.03 14.23 7.60
CA GLY A 30 -0.06 14.11 8.57
C GLY A 30 -0.81 15.42 8.87
N ILE A 31 -0.25 16.57 8.52
CA ILE A 31 -0.83 17.88 8.80
C ILE A 31 -1.80 18.28 7.69
N SER A 32 -3.09 18.40 8.03
CA SER A 32 -4.15 18.78 7.09
C SER A 32 -4.61 20.20 7.33
N PHE A 33 -4.99 20.90 6.27
CA PHE A 33 -5.57 22.26 6.36
C PHE A 33 -6.95 22.27 7.04
N ILE A 34 -7.69 21.15 7.03
CA ILE A 34 -8.98 21.06 7.71
C ILE A 34 -8.81 21.24 9.23
N LYS A 35 -7.75 20.63 9.78
CA LYS A 35 -7.43 20.71 11.21
C LYS A 35 -6.57 21.90 11.58
N ASN A 36 -5.91 22.55 10.61
CA ASN A 36 -4.95 23.63 10.79
C ASN A 36 -5.25 24.75 9.81
N LYS A 37 -6.42 25.40 9.95
CA LYS A 37 -6.91 26.42 9.02
C LYS A 37 -5.99 27.63 8.91
N ASN A 38 -5.26 28.01 9.96
CA ASN A 38 -4.27 29.08 9.98
C ASN A 38 -3.10 28.87 9.02
N LEU A 39 -2.81 27.61 8.62
CA LEU A 39 -1.78 27.33 7.61
C LEU A 39 -2.21 27.67 6.18
N ILE A 40 -3.50 27.89 5.94
CA ILE A 40 -4.03 28.16 4.58
C ILE A 40 -3.43 29.45 3.99
N LYS A 41 -3.20 30.47 4.82
CA LYS A 41 -2.57 31.74 4.37
C LYS A 41 -1.16 31.52 3.82
N TYR A 42 -0.44 30.48 4.28
CA TYR A 42 0.91 30.13 3.85
C TYR A 42 0.95 29.05 2.75
N LYS A 43 -0.19 28.66 2.17
CA LYS A 43 -0.28 27.59 1.16
C LYS A 43 0.73 27.73 0.01
N ASN A 44 1.07 28.98 -0.35
CA ASN A 44 2.02 29.26 -1.43
C ASN A 44 3.48 29.00 -1.04
N LYS A 45 3.82 28.95 0.23
CA LYS A 45 5.15 28.58 0.76
C LYS A 45 5.24 27.09 1.11
N ILE A 46 4.10 26.40 1.29
CA ILE A 46 4.07 24.99 1.69
C ILE A 46 4.44 24.09 0.52
N ILE A 47 5.41 23.23 0.76
CA ILE A 47 5.91 22.17 -0.13
C ILE A 47 6.02 20.84 0.64
N THR A 48 6.46 19.79 -0.02
CA THR A 48 6.68 18.48 0.58
C THR A 48 8.13 18.02 0.47
N ASP A 49 8.48 16.96 1.15
CA ASP A 49 9.76 16.27 1.02
C ASP A 49 10.05 15.86 -0.44
N ILE A 50 9.01 15.43 -1.18
CA ILE A 50 9.13 15.09 -2.61
C ILE A 50 9.45 16.33 -3.44
N ASP A 51 8.84 17.48 -3.15
CA ASP A 51 9.14 18.71 -3.84
C ASP A 51 10.58 19.16 -3.62
N LEU A 52 11.05 19.12 -2.37
CA LEU A 52 12.42 19.44 -2.03
C LEU A 52 13.40 18.50 -2.76
N PHE A 53 13.06 17.22 -2.85
CA PHE A 53 13.82 16.26 -3.65
C PHE A 53 13.94 16.70 -5.13
N TYR A 54 12.84 17.13 -5.78
CA TYR A 54 12.85 17.57 -7.17
C TYR A 54 13.59 18.90 -7.39
N LEU A 55 13.56 19.81 -6.41
CA LEU A 55 14.33 21.05 -6.47
C LEU A 55 15.84 20.79 -6.46
N ILE A 56 16.29 19.83 -5.66
CA ILE A 56 17.71 19.49 -5.50
C ILE A 56 18.19 18.55 -6.64
N ASN A 57 17.33 17.65 -7.13
CA ASN A 57 17.71 16.57 -8.04
C ASN A 57 17.05 16.73 -9.42
N ARG A 58 17.44 17.74 -10.19
CA ARG A 58 16.78 18.10 -11.47
C ARG A 58 16.93 17.06 -12.59
N ASN A 59 18.00 16.24 -12.58
CA ASN A 59 18.40 15.34 -13.68
C ASN A 59 18.29 13.85 -13.33
N VAL A 60 17.38 13.47 -12.45
CA VAL A 60 17.16 12.06 -12.09
C VAL A 60 15.96 11.48 -12.84
N LYS A 61 16.09 10.24 -13.33
CA LYS A 61 14.99 9.51 -13.92
C LYS A 61 14.06 8.99 -12.83
N SER A 62 12.88 9.56 -12.71
CA SER A 62 11.96 9.27 -11.61
C SER A 62 10.70 8.53 -12.03
N ILE A 63 10.29 7.58 -11.19
CA ILE A 63 9.10 6.75 -11.30
C ILE A 63 8.25 7.03 -10.07
N VAL A 64 7.14 7.76 -10.21
CA VAL A 64 6.25 8.09 -9.09
C VAL A 64 4.99 7.25 -9.16
N ILE A 65 4.69 6.56 -8.06
CA ILE A 65 3.54 5.66 -7.97
C ILE A 65 2.55 6.17 -6.91
N THR A 66 1.31 6.43 -7.32
CA THR A 66 0.19 6.73 -6.43
C THR A 66 -1.04 5.89 -6.75
N GLY A 67 -2.00 5.92 -5.86
CA GLY A 67 -3.26 5.17 -5.95
C GLY A 67 -3.86 5.00 -4.56
N THR A 68 -5.04 4.45 -4.45
CA THR A 68 -5.59 4.08 -3.14
C THR A 68 -4.88 2.82 -2.65
N ASN A 69 -4.88 1.75 -3.44
CA ASN A 69 -4.27 0.47 -3.13
C ASN A 69 -3.16 0.10 -4.11
N GLY A 70 -2.29 -0.84 -3.75
CA GLY A 70 -1.27 -1.41 -4.62
C GLY A 70 0.02 -0.62 -4.78
N LYS A 71 0.13 0.60 -4.25
CA LYS A 71 1.32 1.46 -4.36
C LYS A 71 2.62 0.73 -3.99
N SER A 72 2.73 0.28 -2.76
CA SER A 72 3.96 -0.35 -2.25
C SER A 72 4.29 -1.65 -2.98
N THR A 73 3.28 -2.44 -3.35
CA THR A 73 3.47 -3.64 -4.16
C THR A 73 4.07 -3.27 -5.51
N THR A 74 3.48 -2.31 -6.23
CA THR A 74 3.97 -1.86 -7.53
C THR A 74 5.39 -1.29 -7.43
N CYS A 75 5.68 -0.46 -6.42
CA CYS A 75 7.02 0.07 -6.17
C CYS A 75 8.05 -1.04 -5.99
N LYS A 76 7.76 -2.01 -5.12
CA LYS A 76 8.68 -3.13 -4.83
C LYS A 76 8.86 -4.07 -6.00
N VAL A 77 7.80 -4.33 -6.79
CA VAL A 77 7.89 -5.16 -7.99
C VAL A 77 8.70 -4.46 -9.08
N ILE A 78 8.53 -3.13 -9.26
CA ILE A 78 9.36 -2.35 -10.19
C ILE A 78 10.82 -2.32 -9.72
N GLU A 79 11.09 -2.10 -8.42
CA GLU A 79 12.44 -2.17 -7.86
C GLU A 79 13.10 -3.52 -8.16
N HIS A 80 12.38 -4.61 -7.91
CA HIS A 80 12.86 -5.96 -8.17
C HIS A 80 13.13 -6.21 -9.66
N LEU A 81 12.20 -5.80 -10.53
CA LEU A 81 12.33 -5.88 -11.98
C LEU A 81 13.60 -5.16 -12.48
N LEU A 82 13.80 -3.91 -12.04
CA LEU A 82 14.95 -3.11 -12.45
C LEU A 82 16.25 -3.75 -11.98
N LYS A 83 16.34 -4.16 -10.71
CA LYS A 83 17.53 -4.83 -10.15
C LYS A 83 17.86 -6.13 -10.88
N LYS A 84 16.87 -6.96 -11.19
CA LYS A 84 17.05 -8.22 -11.95
C LYS A 84 17.53 -7.98 -13.38
N ASN A 85 17.20 -6.82 -13.95
CA ASN A 85 17.68 -6.41 -15.27
C ASN A 85 18.92 -5.48 -15.21
N LYS A 86 19.69 -5.52 -14.10
CA LYS A 86 20.93 -4.75 -13.90
C LYS A 86 20.75 -3.23 -13.99
N LEU A 87 19.53 -2.73 -13.78
CA LEU A 87 19.23 -1.30 -13.73
C LEU A 87 19.26 -0.82 -12.28
N ASN A 88 20.24 0.00 -11.95
CA ASN A 88 20.40 0.55 -10.61
C ASN A 88 19.23 1.46 -10.26
N CYS A 89 18.61 1.24 -9.08
CA CYS A 89 17.50 2.04 -8.62
C CYS A 89 17.54 2.28 -7.10
N PHE A 90 16.88 3.36 -6.69
CA PHE A 90 16.60 3.69 -5.30
C PHE A 90 15.08 3.69 -5.11
N LEU A 91 14.61 3.19 -3.97
CA LEU A 91 13.20 3.24 -3.60
C LEU A 91 13.02 4.04 -2.32
N GLY A 92 12.19 5.08 -2.40
CA GLY A 92 11.92 5.95 -1.26
C GLY A 92 10.52 6.59 -1.28
N GLY A 93 10.33 7.54 -0.36
CA GLY A 93 9.06 8.25 -0.16
C GLY A 93 8.21 7.64 0.96
N ASN A 94 6.94 7.37 0.69
CA ASN A 94 6.00 6.82 1.70
C ASN A 94 6.31 5.35 2.09
N ILE A 95 7.27 4.70 1.44
CA ILE A 95 7.79 3.36 1.75
C ILE A 95 9.29 3.32 1.53
N GLY A 96 9.97 2.46 2.28
CA GLY A 96 11.41 2.30 2.18
C GLY A 96 12.17 3.40 2.91
N THR A 97 13.18 3.95 2.26
CA THR A 97 14.03 5.01 2.80
C THR A 97 13.36 6.38 2.57
N PRO A 98 13.48 7.35 3.50
CA PRO A 98 13.05 8.72 3.24
C PRO A 98 13.65 9.24 1.94
N ILE A 99 12.85 9.98 1.14
CA ILE A 99 13.31 10.38 -0.19
C ILE A 99 14.51 11.33 -0.16
N LEU A 100 14.65 12.09 0.91
CA LEU A 100 15.77 13.02 1.10
C LEU A 100 17.09 12.32 1.50
N ASP A 101 17.03 11.04 1.89
CA ASP A 101 18.23 10.23 2.13
C ASP A 101 18.84 9.66 0.82
N PHE A 102 18.29 10.09 -0.33
CA PHE A 102 18.80 9.68 -1.64
C PHE A 102 20.23 10.19 -1.87
N ASN A 103 21.14 9.26 -2.16
CA ASN A 103 22.50 9.58 -2.59
C ASN A 103 22.62 9.38 -4.10
N LYS A 104 22.99 10.44 -4.82
CA LYS A 104 23.00 10.53 -6.29
C LYS A 104 24.03 9.62 -6.96
N SER A 105 25.07 9.19 -6.25
CA SER A 105 26.17 8.43 -6.83
C SER A 105 25.74 7.05 -7.34
N LYS A 106 25.48 6.82 -8.61
CA LYS A 106 25.25 5.53 -9.27
C LYS A 106 23.80 5.03 -9.36
N LYS A 107 22.77 5.87 -9.23
CA LYS A 107 21.36 5.41 -9.40
C LYS A 107 20.77 5.93 -10.71
N ASN A 108 20.31 5.02 -11.58
CA ASN A 108 19.68 5.35 -12.85
C ASN A 108 18.19 5.68 -12.70
N TYR A 109 17.51 5.07 -11.73
CA TYR A 109 16.09 5.24 -11.50
C TYR A 109 15.79 5.52 -10.03
N ILE A 110 14.89 6.46 -9.79
CA ILE A 110 14.36 6.76 -8.47
C ILE A 110 12.88 6.39 -8.45
N ILE A 111 12.53 5.41 -7.62
CA ILE A 111 11.15 4.96 -7.45
C ILE A 111 10.60 5.65 -6.20
N ILE A 112 9.50 6.39 -6.35
CA ILE A 112 8.89 7.17 -5.27
C ILE A 112 7.47 6.67 -5.04
N GLU A 113 7.20 6.12 -3.86
CA GLU A 113 5.83 5.96 -3.42
C GLU A 113 5.29 7.29 -2.91
N ALA A 114 4.29 7.85 -3.58
CA ALA A 114 3.67 9.12 -3.18
C ALA A 114 2.28 8.91 -2.58
N SER A 115 2.09 9.35 -1.34
CA SER A 115 0.78 9.41 -0.69
C SER A 115 -0.04 10.57 -1.23
N SER A 116 -1.38 10.49 -1.10
CA SER A 116 -2.25 11.61 -1.44
C SER A 116 -2.02 12.84 -0.56
N PHE A 117 -1.51 12.65 0.65
CA PHE A 117 -1.19 13.71 1.60
C PHE A 117 0.01 14.53 1.11
N GLN A 118 1.11 13.86 0.69
CA GLN A 118 2.24 14.52 0.06
C GLN A 118 1.81 15.23 -1.22
N LEU A 119 1.09 14.53 -2.11
CA LEU A 119 0.65 15.10 -3.38
C LEU A 119 -0.30 16.30 -3.22
N PHE A 120 -1.10 16.35 -2.16
CA PHE A 120 -2.01 17.49 -1.92
C PHE A 120 -1.24 18.82 -1.80
N HIS A 121 -0.11 18.82 -1.13
CA HIS A 121 0.73 20.00 -0.93
C HIS A 121 1.83 20.14 -1.98
N SER A 122 2.06 19.11 -2.81
CA SER A 122 3.16 19.11 -3.78
C SER A 122 2.95 20.12 -4.90
N LYS A 123 4.08 20.76 -5.35
CA LYS A 123 4.13 21.80 -6.39
C LYS A 123 5.13 21.50 -7.50
N PHE A 124 6.23 20.82 -7.19
CA PHE A 124 7.39 20.69 -8.09
C PHE A 124 7.57 19.26 -8.63
N ILE A 125 6.64 18.36 -8.32
CA ILE A 125 6.71 16.96 -8.74
C ILE A 125 6.57 16.82 -10.26
N ARG A 126 7.61 16.30 -10.93
CA ARG A 126 7.67 16.12 -12.38
C ARG A 126 8.32 14.79 -12.75
N PRO A 127 7.64 13.67 -12.55
CA PRO A 127 8.20 12.34 -12.82
C PRO A 127 8.33 12.04 -14.31
N ASP A 128 9.35 11.25 -14.69
CA ASP A 128 9.45 10.71 -16.05
C ASP A 128 8.38 9.66 -16.31
N PHE A 129 8.06 8.86 -15.29
CA PHE A 129 7.03 7.84 -15.32
C PHE A 129 6.08 8.02 -14.13
N ALA A 130 4.86 8.43 -14.38
CA ALA A 130 3.84 8.63 -13.36
C ALA A 130 2.78 7.53 -13.41
N PHE A 131 2.54 6.85 -12.28
CA PHE A 131 1.56 5.78 -12.17
C PHE A 131 0.39 6.18 -11.28
N PHE A 132 -0.79 6.30 -11.84
CA PHE A 132 -2.05 6.39 -11.11
C PHE A 132 -2.79 5.06 -11.19
N LEU A 133 -2.57 4.20 -10.21
CA LEU A 133 -3.02 2.80 -10.24
C LEU A 133 -4.54 2.68 -10.18
N ASN A 134 -5.14 3.22 -9.11
CA ASN A 134 -6.57 3.12 -8.85
C ASN A 134 -7.06 4.19 -7.89
N PHE A 135 -8.40 4.31 -7.82
CA PHE A 135 -9.06 5.23 -6.92
C PHE A 135 -10.28 4.56 -6.28
N ARG A 136 -10.33 4.58 -4.95
CA ARG A 136 -11.46 4.18 -4.10
C ARG A 136 -11.63 5.22 -3.00
N ASN A 137 -12.78 5.27 -2.36
CA ASN A 137 -13.01 6.18 -1.24
C ASN A 137 -12.10 5.81 -0.07
N ASP A 138 -11.28 6.77 0.36
CA ASP A 138 -10.41 6.68 1.54
C ASP A 138 -10.01 8.09 1.98
N HIS A 139 -9.52 8.26 3.20
CA HIS A 139 -8.94 9.50 3.72
C HIS A 139 -9.82 10.77 3.57
N LEU A 140 -11.16 10.63 3.63
CA LEU A 140 -12.06 11.77 3.51
C LEU A 140 -12.00 12.70 4.72
N ASP A 141 -11.65 12.16 5.88
CA ASP A 141 -11.40 12.90 7.13
C ASP A 141 -10.23 13.88 7.01
N TRP A 142 -9.26 13.58 6.14
CA TRP A 142 -8.10 14.42 5.88
C TRP A 142 -8.31 15.37 4.68
N HIS A 143 -8.86 14.87 3.58
CA HIS A 143 -9.06 15.63 2.33
C HIS A 143 -10.35 16.47 2.30
N GLY A 144 -11.30 16.21 3.20
CA GLY A 144 -12.61 16.85 3.28
C GLY A 144 -13.59 16.38 2.20
N SER A 145 -13.11 15.99 1.03
CA SER A 145 -13.97 15.50 -0.05
C SER A 145 -13.30 14.47 -0.94
N LYS A 146 -14.13 13.64 -1.60
CA LYS A 146 -13.67 12.70 -2.62
C LYS A 146 -13.00 13.42 -3.80
N SER A 147 -13.49 14.60 -4.17
CA SER A 147 -12.92 15.41 -5.25
C SER A 147 -11.50 15.87 -4.91
N ASN A 148 -11.26 16.40 -3.72
CA ASN A 148 -9.93 16.83 -3.27
C ASN A 148 -8.96 15.65 -3.21
N TYR A 149 -9.41 14.50 -2.70
CA TYR A 149 -8.62 13.28 -2.68
C TYR A 149 -8.22 12.80 -4.09
N PHE A 150 -9.16 12.86 -5.04
CA PHE A 150 -8.88 12.51 -6.44
C PHE A 150 -7.93 13.51 -7.09
N LYS A 151 -8.22 14.81 -6.96
CA LYS A 151 -7.40 15.90 -7.52
C LYS A 151 -5.96 15.87 -6.98
N SER A 152 -5.76 15.55 -5.69
CA SER A 152 -4.42 15.44 -5.12
C SER A 152 -3.57 14.37 -5.83
N LYS A 153 -4.16 13.22 -6.17
CA LYS A 153 -3.45 12.15 -6.90
C LYS A 153 -3.13 12.52 -8.34
N LEU A 154 -3.95 13.34 -9.00
CA LEU A 154 -3.69 13.79 -10.37
C LEU A 154 -2.50 14.75 -10.46
N LYS A 155 -2.06 15.35 -9.35
CA LYS A 155 -0.91 16.26 -9.36
C LYS A 155 0.38 15.65 -9.91
N ILE A 156 0.54 14.33 -9.86
CA ILE A 156 1.71 13.66 -10.46
C ILE A 156 1.85 13.90 -11.98
N PHE A 157 0.79 14.37 -12.65
CA PHE A 157 0.78 14.64 -14.09
C PHE A 157 0.94 16.13 -14.45
N HIS A 158 0.73 17.04 -13.48
CA HIS A 158 0.57 18.49 -13.76
C HIS A 158 1.79 19.11 -14.44
N LEU A 159 3.00 18.75 -14.00
CA LEU A 159 4.25 19.31 -14.53
C LEU A 159 4.93 18.40 -15.57
N GLN A 160 4.29 17.29 -15.94
CA GLN A 160 4.81 16.44 -17.01
C GLN A 160 4.66 17.13 -18.38
N SER A 161 5.65 16.95 -19.25
CA SER A 161 5.66 17.39 -20.66
C SER A 161 5.40 16.22 -21.59
N LYS A 162 5.39 16.47 -22.90
CA LYS A 162 5.26 15.45 -23.95
C LYS A 162 6.38 14.40 -23.96
N LYS A 163 7.47 14.62 -23.22
CA LYS A 163 8.58 13.66 -23.09
C LYS A 163 8.33 12.60 -22.02
N GLN A 164 7.43 12.84 -21.06
CA GLN A 164 7.15 11.95 -19.93
C GLN A 164 5.91 11.07 -20.17
N PHE A 165 5.78 10.01 -19.33
CA PHE A 165 4.76 8.99 -19.50
C PHE A 165 3.79 8.94 -18.31
N ALA A 166 2.49 8.96 -18.60
CA ALA A 166 1.41 8.85 -17.63
C ALA A 166 0.73 7.47 -17.74
N PHE A 167 0.95 6.61 -16.75
CA PHE A 167 0.29 5.31 -16.66
C PHE A 167 -1.01 5.45 -15.87
N ILE A 168 -2.13 5.14 -16.51
CA ILE A 168 -3.47 5.33 -15.92
C ILE A 168 -4.43 4.21 -16.34
N ASN A 169 -5.38 3.87 -15.47
CA ASN A 169 -6.44 2.95 -15.82
C ASN A 169 -7.38 3.59 -16.89
N LYS A 170 -7.84 2.78 -17.85
CA LYS A 170 -8.75 3.23 -18.92
C LYS A 170 -9.96 4.00 -18.41
N LYS A 171 -10.52 3.62 -17.26
CA LYS A 171 -11.68 4.29 -16.63
C LYS A 171 -11.44 5.76 -16.28
N PHE A 172 -10.17 6.17 -16.08
CA PHE A 172 -9.81 7.56 -15.78
C PHE A 172 -9.32 8.33 -17.00
N LYS A 173 -9.32 7.73 -18.19
CA LYS A 173 -8.88 8.38 -19.44
C LYS A 173 -9.61 9.70 -19.69
N LYS A 174 -10.95 9.72 -19.50
CA LYS A 174 -11.75 10.96 -19.63
C LYS A 174 -11.28 12.06 -18.69
N ASN A 175 -10.99 11.72 -17.43
CA ASN A 175 -10.47 12.67 -16.44
C ASN A 175 -9.10 13.20 -16.84
N PHE A 176 -8.21 12.35 -17.35
CA PHE A 176 -6.88 12.75 -17.82
C PHE A 176 -7.00 13.75 -18.97
N LEU A 177 -7.79 13.45 -19.99
CA LEU A 177 -7.99 14.31 -21.15
C LEU A 177 -8.66 15.64 -20.77
N LYS A 178 -9.67 15.62 -19.90
CA LYS A 178 -10.33 16.84 -19.39
C LYS A 178 -9.37 17.82 -18.71
N ASN A 179 -8.33 17.31 -18.03
CA ASN A 179 -7.32 18.14 -17.37
C ASN A 179 -6.21 18.62 -18.34
N LYS A 180 -6.25 18.26 -19.62
CA LYS A 180 -5.31 18.67 -20.67
C LYS A 180 -3.84 18.41 -20.29
N PHE A 181 -3.55 17.30 -19.59
CA PHE A 181 -2.17 16.92 -19.27
C PHE A 181 -1.37 16.65 -20.54
N LEU A 182 -0.11 17.09 -20.53
CA LEU A 182 0.75 17.04 -21.73
C LEU A 182 1.47 15.70 -21.91
N SER A 183 1.60 14.90 -20.88
CA SER A 183 2.35 13.63 -20.91
C SER A 183 1.73 12.59 -21.85
N ARG A 184 2.58 11.69 -22.33
CA ARG A 184 2.15 10.56 -23.18
C ARG A 184 1.33 9.59 -22.35
N LEU A 185 0.05 9.46 -22.68
CA LEU A 185 -0.88 8.57 -21.98
C LEU A 185 -0.62 7.11 -22.34
N ILE A 186 -0.35 6.30 -21.32
CA ILE A 186 -0.16 4.86 -21.42
C ILE A 186 -1.28 4.15 -20.64
N THR A 187 -2.03 3.29 -21.28
CA THR A 187 -2.96 2.38 -20.61
C THR A 187 -2.33 1.01 -20.41
N SER A 188 -2.68 0.33 -19.32
CA SER A 188 -2.09 -0.97 -19.01
C SER A 188 -2.42 -2.04 -20.09
N LYS A 189 -1.43 -2.83 -20.45
CA LYS A 189 -1.53 -3.93 -21.42
C LYS A 189 -2.11 -5.20 -20.78
N GLN A 190 -3.31 -5.13 -20.26
CA GLN A 190 -3.93 -6.23 -19.50
C GLN A 190 -4.07 -7.53 -20.29
N ARG A 191 -4.45 -7.46 -21.58
CA ARG A 191 -4.61 -8.64 -22.45
C ARG A 191 -3.28 -9.34 -22.67
N GLU A 192 -2.22 -8.59 -22.97
CA GLU A 192 -0.87 -9.13 -23.17
C GLU A 192 -0.32 -9.74 -21.87
N TYR A 193 -0.48 -9.04 -20.75
CA TYR A 193 -0.08 -9.56 -19.44
C TYR A 193 -0.78 -10.89 -19.12
N LYS A 194 -2.08 -11.02 -19.36
CA LYS A 194 -2.82 -12.27 -19.14
C LYS A 194 -2.23 -13.46 -19.87
N LYS A 195 -1.71 -13.27 -21.09
CA LYS A 195 -1.07 -14.34 -21.87
C LYS A 195 0.22 -14.86 -21.23
N ILE A 196 0.99 -13.98 -20.61
CA ILE A 196 2.25 -14.38 -19.94
C ILE A 196 2.10 -14.73 -18.47
N LYS A 197 1.02 -14.30 -17.84
CA LYS A 197 0.72 -14.54 -16.42
C LYS A 197 0.82 -16.01 -16.05
N ILE A 198 0.31 -16.91 -16.90
CA ILE A 198 0.32 -18.37 -16.70
C ILE A 198 1.74 -18.94 -16.60
N LYS A 199 2.73 -18.25 -17.18
CA LYS A 199 4.14 -18.64 -17.14
C LYS A 199 4.88 -18.10 -15.90
N ILE A 200 4.22 -17.25 -15.10
CA ILE A 200 4.77 -16.69 -13.87
C ILE A 200 4.41 -17.61 -12.72
N ASP A 201 5.34 -18.44 -12.32
CA ASP A 201 5.20 -19.34 -11.17
C ASP A 201 5.42 -18.55 -9.87
N ASN A 202 4.41 -17.78 -9.46
CA ASN A 202 4.42 -16.96 -8.26
C ASN A 202 2.98 -16.63 -7.81
N ASP A 203 2.44 -17.40 -6.89
CA ASP A 203 1.06 -17.30 -6.38
C ASP A 203 0.71 -15.88 -5.88
N TYR A 204 1.66 -15.17 -5.28
CA TYR A 204 1.43 -13.81 -4.82
C TYR A 204 1.17 -12.84 -5.98
N LEU A 205 2.06 -12.83 -6.98
CA LEU A 205 1.95 -11.90 -8.11
C LEU A 205 0.83 -12.28 -9.09
N THR A 206 0.54 -13.57 -9.24
CA THR A 206 -0.51 -14.06 -10.14
C THR A 206 -1.89 -14.09 -9.49
N SER A 207 -1.98 -13.75 -8.20
CA SER A 207 -3.27 -13.60 -7.53
C SER A 207 -4.12 -12.49 -8.19
N LYS A 208 -5.45 -12.66 -8.18
CA LYS A 208 -6.41 -11.68 -8.73
C LYS A 208 -6.22 -10.27 -8.15
N ILE A 209 -5.73 -10.18 -6.92
CA ILE A 209 -5.43 -8.92 -6.20
C ILE A 209 -4.40 -8.09 -6.96
N ASN A 210 -3.39 -8.75 -7.52
CA ASN A 210 -2.25 -8.10 -8.13
C ASN A 210 -2.38 -7.93 -9.65
N ASP A 211 -3.42 -8.44 -10.29
CA ASP A 211 -3.59 -8.41 -11.76
C ASP A 211 -3.48 -7.00 -12.34
N GLU A 212 -4.13 -6.02 -11.70
CA GLU A 212 -4.06 -4.63 -12.16
C GLU A 212 -2.64 -4.07 -11.99
N ASN A 213 -2.04 -4.25 -10.81
CA ASN A 213 -0.68 -3.77 -10.53
C ASN A 213 0.33 -4.39 -11.50
N MET A 214 0.25 -5.70 -11.70
CA MET A 214 1.15 -6.45 -12.57
C MET A 214 1.00 -6.08 -14.04
N SER A 215 -0.21 -5.74 -14.50
CA SER A 215 -0.42 -5.26 -15.86
C SER A 215 0.28 -3.91 -16.10
N TYR A 216 0.37 -3.04 -15.09
CA TYR A 216 1.16 -1.80 -15.16
C TYR A 216 2.65 -2.07 -15.20
N VAL A 217 3.14 -2.96 -14.32
CA VAL A 217 4.56 -3.32 -14.28
C VAL A 217 4.99 -3.97 -15.60
N TYR A 218 4.17 -4.84 -16.18
CA TYR A 218 4.44 -5.44 -17.49
C TYR A 218 4.48 -4.38 -18.59
N THR A 219 3.50 -3.46 -18.61
CA THR A 219 3.47 -2.37 -19.58
C THR A 219 4.73 -1.49 -19.50
N PHE A 220 5.19 -1.21 -18.28
CA PHE A 220 6.43 -0.48 -18.02
C PHE A 220 7.67 -1.28 -18.49
N ALA A 221 7.72 -2.57 -18.21
CA ALA A 221 8.79 -3.46 -18.69
C ALA A 221 8.91 -3.42 -20.22
N LYS A 222 7.78 -3.47 -20.95
CA LYS A 222 7.75 -3.37 -22.41
C LYS A 222 8.24 -2.01 -22.90
N LEU A 223 7.91 -0.92 -22.21
CA LEU A 223 8.43 0.41 -22.54
C LEU A 223 9.95 0.50 -22.37
N LEU A 224 10.50 -0.19 -21.37
CA LEU A 224 11.95 -0.33 -21.15
C LEU A 224 12.61 -1.39 -22.06
N LYS A 225 11.87 -1.97 -23.02
CA LYS A 225 12.34 -3.05 -23.92
C LYS A 225 12.82 -4.32 -23.18
N ILE A 226 12.34 -4.57 -21.96
CA ILE A 226 12.59 -5.81 -21.24
C ILE A 226 11.82 -6.95 -21.91
N SER A 227 12.51 -8.04 -22.24
CA SER A 227 11.90 -9.20 -22.89
C SER A 227 10.92 -9.93 -21.96
N ASP A 228 9.95 -10.66 -22.55
CA ASP A 228 9.02 -11.49 -21.78
C ASP A 228 9.75 -12.55 -20.95
N LYS A 229 10.81 -13.17 -21.48
CA LYS A 229 11.66 -14.14 -20.78
C LYS A 229 12.26 -13.53 -19.51
N SER A 230 12.86 -12.34 -19.63
CA SER A 230 13.49 -11.64 -18.50
C SER A 230 12.44 -11.16 -17.49
N PHE A 231 11.29 -10.67 -17.96
CA PHE A 231 10.18 -10.29 -17.09
C PHE A 231 9.67 -11.48 -16.27
N ILE A 232 9.36 -12.62 -16.92
CA ILE A 232 8.87 -13.84 -16.26
C ILE A 232 9.89 -14.33 -15.22
N SER A 233 11.17 -14.42 -15.61
CA SER A 233 12.26 -14.83 -14.70
C SER A 233 12.36 -13.91 -13.49
N SER A 234 12.27 -12.59 -13.70
CA SER A 234 12.28 -11.62 -12.61
C SER A 234 11.09 -11.82 -11.67
N MET A 235 9.89 -12.03 -12.21
CA MET A 235 8.68 -12.20 -11.39
C MET A 235 8.66 -13.51 -10.60
N LYS A 236 9.20 -14.60 -11.14
CA LYS A 236 9.36 -15.87 -10.40
C LYS A 236 10.14 -15.70 -9.11
N SER A 237 11.18 -14.89 -9.12
CA SER A 237 12.07 -14.67 -7.96
C SER A 237 11.55 -13.65 -6.94
N PHE A 238 10.40 -13.00 -7.15
CA PHE A 238 9.86 -12.00 -6.24
C PHE A 238 9.21 -12.65 -5.02
N LYS A 239 9.69 -12.33 -3.82
CA LYS A 239 9.25 -12.96 -2.55
C LYS A 239 8.02 -12.32 -1.91
N GLY A 240 7.36 -11.34 -2.57
CA GLY A 240 6.25 -10.59 -1.97
C GLY A 240 6.71 -9.47 -1.02
N LEU A 241 5.74 -8.85 -0.37
CA LEU A 241 6.01 -7.86 0.68
C LEU A 241 5.65 -8.44 2.03
N PRO A 242 6.50 -8.26 3.05
CA PRO A 242 6.15 -8.64 4.42
C PRO A 242 4.81 -8.02 4.85
N HIS A 243 3.99 -8.79 5.53
CA HIS A 243 2.71 -8.38 6.12
C HIS A 243 1.64 -7.89 5.12
N ARG A 244 1.78 -8.18 3.82
CA ARG A 244 0.80 -7.84 2.77
C ARG A 244 0.41 -9.08 1.98
N PHE A 245 -0.65 -9.75 2.40
CA PHE A 245 -1.08 -11.04 1.86
C PHE A 245 0.11 -12.02 1.72
N GLU A 246 1.02 -11.94 2.69
CA GLU A 246 2.26 -12.69 2.73
C GLU A 246 1.95 -14.15 3.03
N ILE A 247 2.18 -15.03 2.07
CA ILE A 247 2.08 -16.48 2.27
C ILE A 247 3.30 -16.93 3.07
N LEU A 248 3.09 -17.32 4.33
CA LEU A 248 4.17 -17.75 5.21
C LEU A 248 4.64 -19.15 4.87
N TYR A 249 3.70 -20.09 4.77
CA TYR A 249 3.92 -21.47 4.37
C TYR A 249 2.59 -22.18 4.11
N LYS A 250 2.69 -23.36 3.45
CA LYS A 250 1.58 -24.29 3.23
C LYS A 250 1.87 -25.59 3.97
N LYS A 251 0.89 -26.13 4.68
CA LYS A 251 1.01 -27.40 5.42
C LYS A 251 -0.36 -28.07 5.50
N ASN A 252 -0.44 -29.38 5.15
CA ASN A 252 -1.67 -30.18 5.25
C ASN A 252 -2.92 -29.49 4.68
N ASN A 253 -2.84 -28.99 3.44
CA ASN A 253 -3.90 -28.24 2.76
C ASN A 253 -4.30 -26.93 3.48
N ILE A 254 -3.47 -26.43 4.40
CA ILE A 254 -3.66 -25.17 5.09
C ILE A 254 -2.61 -24.17 4.62
N THR A 255 -3.05 -23.02 4.10
CA THR A 255 -2.19 -21.89 3.74
C THR A 255 -2.27 -20.82 4.81
N PHE A 256 -1.13 -20.40 5.36
CA PHE A 256 -1.02 -19.38 6.39
C PHE A 256 -0.68 -18.04 5.74
N ILE A 257 -1.54 -17.04 5.93
CA ILE A 257 -1.42 -15.72 5.28
C ILE A 257 -1.34 -14.62 6.32
N ASN A 258 -0.27 -13.83 6.25
CA ASN A 258 -0.06 -12.65 7.04
C ASN A 258 -0.39 -11.39 6.23
N ASP A 259 -1.48 -10.74 6.58
CA ASP A 259 -1.94 -9.49 5.97
C ASP A 259 -2.11 -8.40 7.05
N SER A 260 -1.18 -8.36 8.01
CA SER A 260 -1.21 -7.41 9.14
C SER A 260 -1.28 -5.94 8.69
N LYS A 261 -0.87 -5.62 7.47
CA LYS A 261 -0.95 -4.28 6.86
C LYS A 261 -2.38 -3.88 6.47
N ALA A 262 -3.35 -4.79 6.41
CA ALA A 262 -4.74 -4.47 6.15
C ALA A 262 -5.38 -3.79 7.36
N THR A 263 -5.24 -2.47 7.44
CA THR A 263 -5.67 -1.62 8.56
C THR A 263 -7.07 -1.02 8.39
N SER A 264 -7.85 -1.53 7.43
CA SER A 264 -9.25 -1.17 7.17
C SER A 264 -9.99 -2.31 6.52
N PHE A 265 -11.33 -2.30 6.58
CA PHE A 265 -12.14 -3.29 5.87
C PHE A 265 -11.89 -3.26 4.36
N ALA A 266 -11.78 -2.07 3.76
CA ALA A 266 -11.51 -1.94 2.32
C ALA A 266 -10.19 -2.61 1.89
N ALA A 267 -9.18 -2.67 2.75
CA ALA A 267 -7.94 -3.41 2.50
C ALA A 267 -8.15 -4.93 2.64
N THR A 268 -8.89 -5.36 3.65
CA THR A 268 -9.18 -6.78 3.93
C THR A 268 -10.11 -7.41 2.90
N GLU A 269 -11.09 -6.67 2.34
CA GLU A 269 -12.01 -7.15 1.30
C GLU A 269 -11.29 -7.77 0.11
N ILE A 270 -10.10 -7.27 -0.19
CA ILE A 270 -9.27 -7.80 -1.27
C ILE A 270 -8.89 -9.27 -0.98
N ALA A 271 -8.43 -9.57 0.24
CA ALA A 271 -8.10 -10.93 0.65
C ALA A 271 -9.36 -11.82 0.70
N LEU A 272 -10.45 -11.34 1.30
CA LEU A 272 -11.72 -12.08 1.43
C LEU A 272 -12.34 -12.44 0.08
N SER A 273 -12.12 -11.64 -0.97
CA SER A 273 -12.64 -11.92 -2.33
C SER A 273 -11.77 -12.89 -3.13
N SER A 274 -10.54 -13.14 -2.70
CA SER A 274 -9.52 -13.86 -3.49
C SER A 274 -9.39 -15.33 -3.14
N ILE A 275 -9.81 -15.72 -1.93
CA ILE A 275 -9.68 -17.09 -1.40
C ILE A 275 -10.99 -17.54 -0.77
N LYS A 276 -11.14 -18.86 -0.60
CA LYS A 276 -12.31 -19.49 0.05
C LYS A 276 -11.87 -20.33 1.27
N ASN A 277 -12.80 -20.81 2.06
CA ASN A 277 -12.54 -21.63 3.26
C ASN A 277 -11.65 -20.90 4.28
N ILE A 278 -11.98 -19.65 4.58
CA ILE A 278 -11.16 -18.74 5.39
C ILE A 278 -11.50 -18.89 6.88
N TYR A 279 -10.47 -19.15 7.69
CA TYR A 279 -10.46 -18.94 9.13
C TYR A 279 -9.81 -17.56 9.37
N TRP A 280 -10.65 -16.55 9.63
CA TRP A 280 -10.25 -15.14 9.58
C TRP A 280 -10.02 -14.54 10.96
N ILE A 281 -8.79 -14.07 11.23
CA ILE A 281 -8.45 -13.31 12.43
C ILE A 281 -8.59 -11.81 12.11
N LEU A 282 -9.47 -11.12 12.86
CA LEU A 282 -9.71 -9.69 12.69
C LEU A 282 -9.82 -8.98 14.04
N GLY A 283 -9.50 -7.67 14.06
CA GLY A 283 -9.57 -6.84 15.25
C GLY A 283 -8.35 -5.94 15.44
N GLY A 284 -8.50 -4.99 16.36
CA GLY A 284 -7.55 -3.92 16.62
C GLY A 284 -8.26 -2.58 16.83
N LEU A 285 -7.60 -1.47 16.53
CA LEU A 285 -8.19 -0.13 16.58
C LEU A 285 -8.89 0.18 15.24
N PRO A 286 -10.24 0.15 15.16
CA PRO A 286 -10.96 0.37 13.93
C PRO A 286 -10.90 1.83 13.48
N LYS A 287 -11.00 2.09 12.18
CA LYS A 287 -11.22 3.44 11.67
C LYS A 287 -12.65 3.88 11.96
N LYS A 288 -12.84 5.13 12.33
CA LYS A 288 -14.18 5.73 12.51
C LYS A 288 -14.97 5.60 11.18
N ASN A 289 -16.20 5.11 11.26
CA ASN A 289 -17.10 4.90 10.11
C ASN A 289 -16.62 3.86 9.08
N ASP A 290 -15.67 2.97 9.40
CA ASP A 290 -15.27 1.89 8.49
C ASP A 290 -16.42 0.89 8.31
N LYS A 291 -16.77 0.62 7.05
CA LYS A 291 -17.91 -0.22 6.67
C LYS A 291 -17.46 -1.40 5.82
N ILE A 292 -18.13 -2.52 5.99
CA ILE A 292 -17.99 -3.71 5.14
C ILE A 292 -19.35 -4.36 4.92
N ASN A 293 -19.59 -4.81 3.68
CA ASN A 293 -20.72 -5.69 3.39
C ASN A 293 -20.25 -7.15 3.45
N LEU A 294 -20.36 -7.75 4.62
CA LEU A 294 -19.93 -9.15 4.85
C LEU A 294 -20.77 -10.19 4.10
N THR A 295 -21.99 -9.86 3.72
CA THR A 295 -22.87 -10.76 2.95
C THR A 295 -22.22 -11.18 1.64
N THR A 296 -21.47 -10.27 0.99
CA THR A 296 -20.70 -10.55 -0.24
C THR A 296 -19.65 -11.65 -0.05
N TYR A 297 -19.07 -11.75 1.15
CA TYR A 297 -17.95 -12.67 1.44
C TYR A 297 -18.33 -13.85 2.30
N LYS A 298 -19.59 -13.94 2.76
CA LYS A 298 -20.08 -14.98 3.68
C LYS A 298 -19.73 -16.40 3.21
N LYS A 299 -19.90 -16.69 1.93
CA LYS A 299 -19.58 -18.01 1.34
C LYS A 299 -18.09 -18.36 1.36
N ASN A 300 -17.20 -17.37 1.53
CA ASN A 300 -15.76 -17.58 1.55
C ASN A 300 -15.22 -17.80 2.97
N ILE A 301 -15.97 -17.39 4.02
CA ILE A 301 -15.50 -17.34 5.40
C ILE A 301 -16.16 -18.47 6.20
N ILE A 302 -15.34 -19.37 6.77
CA ILE A 302 -15.80 -20.44 7.65
C ILE A 302 -16.11 -19.89 9.04
N LYS A 303 -15.18 -19.11 9.62
CA LYS A 303 -15.30 -18.57 10.97
C LYS A 303 -14.37 -17.37 11.18
N CYS A 304 -14.83 -16.43 11.99
CA CYS A 304 -14.08 -15.27 12.44
C CYS A 304 -13.53 -15.44 13.86
N TYR A 305 -12.35 -14.84 14.12
CA TYR A 305 -11.71 -14.84 15.44
C TYR A 305 -11.39 -13.39 15.82
N LEU A 306 -12.09 -12.89 16.84
CA LEU A 306 -12.03 -11.47 17.21
C LEU A 306 -10.92 -11.23 18.23
N ILE A 307 -10.02 -10.29 17.91
CA ILE A 307 -8.90 -9.89 18.74
C ILE A 307 -8.92 -8.39 19.09
N GLY A 308 -8.06 -7.98 20.02
CA GLY A 308 -7.87 -6.57 20.38
C GLY A 308 -8.80 -6.06 21.46
N LYS A 309 -8.74 -4.75 21.71
CA LYS A 309 -9.53 -4.08 22.74
C LYS A 309 -10.93 -3.69 22.26
N ASN A 310 -11.16 -3.57 20.96
CA ASN A 310 -12.42 -3.08 20.37
C ASN A 310 -13.32 -4.23 19.87
N ILE A 311 -13.42 -5.32 20.60
CA ILE A 311 -14.18 -6.54 20.22
C ILE A 311 -15.62 -6.22 19.85
N SER A 312 -16.31 -5.42 20.64
CA SER A 312 -17.75 -5.06 20.43
C SER A 312 -17.99 -4.41 19.06
N PHE A 313 -17.05 -3.62 18.54
CA PHE A 313 -17.17 -3.03 17.21
C PHE A 313 -17.18 -4.12 16.12
N PHE A 314 -16.27 -5.09 16.20
CA PHE A 314 -16.16 -6.17 15.21
C PHE A 314 -17.27 -7.19 15.37
N GLU A 315 -17.67 -7.49 16.60
CA GLU A 315 -18.78 -8.39 16.91
C GLU A 315 -20.08 -7.89 16.26
N LYS A 316 -20.42 -6.61 16.41
CA LYS A 316 -21.59 -5.98 15.75
C LYS A 316 -21.56 -6.15 14.22
N LYS A 317 -20.38 -6.30 13.60
CA LYS A 317 -20.27 -6.50 12.14
C LYS A 317 -20.50 -7.96 11.72
N VAL A 318 -20.06 -8.94 12.54
CA VAL A 318 -20.09 -10.37 12.19
C VAL A 318 -21.30 -11.11 12.77
N LYS A 319 -21.86 -10.66 13.89
CA LYS A 319 -23.01 -11.29 14.59
C LYS A 319 -24.20 -11.46 13.63
N GLY A 320 -24.80 -12.65 13.63
CA GLY A 320 -25.90 -13.02 12.73
C GLY A 320 -25.53 -13.20 11.25
N LYS A 321 -24.25 -12.97 10.86
CA LYS A 321 -23.80 -13.09 9.47
C LYS A 321 -22.78 -14.19 9.26
N ILE A 322 -21.83 -14.33 10.19
CA ILE A 322 -20.70 -15.26 10.11
C ILE A 322 -20.45 -15.82 11.51
N ASN A 323 -20.18 -17.13 11.58
CA ASN A 323 -19.76 -17.75 12.85
C ASN A 323 -18.48 -17.10 13.37
N TYR A 324 -18.41 -16.83 14.66
CA TYR A 324 -17.25 -16.19 15.26
C TYR A 324 -16.91 -16.74 16.65
N SER A 325 -15.70 -16.47 17.12
CA SER A 325 -15.24 -16.68 18.49
C SER A 325 -14.48 -15.44 18.96
N ILE A 326 -14.68 -15.05 20.21
CA ILE A 326 -13.90 -14.00 20.87
C ILE A 326 -12.64 -14.64 21.43
N THR A 327 -11.47 -14.28 20.90
CA THR A 327 -10.18 -14.87 21.30
C THR A 327 -9.23 -13.87 21.94
N ARG A 328 -9.52 -12.57 21.81
CA ARG A 328 -8.84 -11.43 22.43
C ARG A 328 -7.40 -11.17 21.95
N ASN A 329 -6.62 -12.18 21.61
CA ASN A 329 -5.24 -12.04 21.14
C ASN A 329 -4.87 -13.09 20.07
N LEU A 330 -3.73 -12.89 19.41
CA LEU A 330 -3.26 -13.75 18.32
C LEU A 330 -2.99 -15.18 18.77
N LYS A 331 -2.38 -15.38 19.95
CA LYS A 331 -2.06 -16.71 20.48
C LYS A 331 -3.32 -17.55 20.64
N ASN A 332 -4.33 -17.01 21.31
CA ASN A 332 -5.60 -17.71 21.53
C ASN A 332 -6.35 -18.00 20.23
N SER A 333 -6.27 -17.05 19.24
CA SER A 333 -6.86 -17.27 17.92
C SER A 333 -6.23 -18.46 17.21
N ILE A 334 -4.89 -18.54 17.16
CA ILE A 334 -4.16 -19.62 16.49
C ILE A 334 -4.46 -20.96 17.17
N VAL A 335 -4.46 -21.02 18.50
CA VAL A 335 -4.80 -22.22 19.26
C VAL A 335 -6.25 -22.66 19.00
N LYS A 336 -7.21 -21.72 18.97
CA LYS A 336 -8.61 -22.04 18.67
C LYS A 336 -8.79 -22.51 17.23
N ILE A 337 -8.14 -21.85 16.27
CA ILE A 337 -8.17 -22.23 14.86
C ILE A 337 -7.59 -23.62 14.67
N SER A 338 -6.50 -24.01 15.35
CA SER A 338 -5.91 -25.35 15.21
C SER A 338 -6.87 -26.47 15.61
N LYS A 339 -7.80 -26.20 16.54
CA LYS A 339 -8.88 -27.13 16.91
C LYS A 339 -10.01 -27.11 15.87
N ASP A 340 -10.50 -25.91 15.54
CA ASP A 340 -11.67 -25.74 14.66
C ASP A 340 -11.41 -26.21 13.21
N ILE A 341 -10.18 -26.06 12.71
CA ILE A 341 -9.79 -26.40 11.34
C ILE A 341 -9.79 -27.91 11.07
N LYS A 342 -9.63 -28.73 12.12
CA LYS A 342 -9.66 -30.20 12.06
C LYS A 342 -11.09 -30.72 11.88
N LEU A 343 -12.08 -29.99 12.37
CA LEU A 343 -13.49 -30.41 12.34
C LEU A 343 -14.10 -30.44 10.94
N LYS A 344 -13.47 -29.78 9.95
CA LYS A 344 -13.98 -29.73 8.58
C LYS A 344 -12.99 -30.36 7.60
N LYS A 345 -13.41 -31.39 6.90
CA LYS A 345 -12.66 -32.00 5.78
C LYS A 345 -12.86 -31.16 4.52
N LEU A 346 -11.97 -30.20 4.27
CA LEU A 346 -11.98 -29.31 3.10
C LEU A 346 -10.65 -29.40 2.36
N SER A 347 -10.67 -29.34 1.03
CA SER A 347 -9.49 -29.50 0.18
C SER A 347 -8.43 -28.41 0.41
N ASN A 348 -8.82 -27.15 0.50
CA ASN A 348 -7.92 -26.03 0.73
C ASN A 348 -8.48 -25.12 1.81
N LYS A 349 -7.70 -24.86 2.85
CA LYS A 349 -8.07 -24.04 3.99
C LYS A 349 -7.09 -22.88 4.13
N TYR A 350 -7.57 -21.70 4.54
CA TYR A 350 -6.73 -20.53 4.71
C TYR A 350 -6.86 -20.00 6.14
N LEU A 351 -5.74 -19.96 6.85
CA LEU A 351 -5.62 -19.18 8.08
C LEU A 351 -5.19 -17.77 7.67
N LEU A 352 -6.14 -16.86 7.63
CA LEU A 352 -5.94 -15.48 7.20
C LEU A 352 -5.88 -14.55 8.41
N PHE A 353 -4.74 -13.92 8.63
CA PHE A 353 -4.60 -12.78 9.52
C PHE A 353 -4.69 -11.49 8.71
N SER A 354 -5.88 -10.89 8.63
CA SER A 354 -6.15 -9.62 7.96
C SER A 354 -7.05 -8.77 8.87
N PRO A 355 -6.45 -7.99 9.78
CA PRO A 355 -7.11 -7.47 10.98
C PRO A 355 -8.18 -6.41 10.73
N ALA A 356 -8.24 -5.79 9.55
CA ALA A 356 -9.18 -4.71 9.20
C ALA A 356 -9.09 -3.49 10.15
N ALA A 357 -7.98 -3.33 10.87
CA ALA A 357 -7.82 -2.32 11.91
C ALA A 357 -6.34 -1.96 12.12
N ALA A 358 -6.07 -0.76 12.63
CA ALA A 358 -4.75 -0.39 13.09
C ALA A 358 -4.34 -1.24 14.31
N SER A 359 -3.03 -1.32 14.57
CA SER A 359 -2.45 -2.23 15.57
C SER A 359 -2.26 -1.61 16.95
N PHE A 360 -2.47 -0.29 17.09
CA PHE A 360 -2.04 0.52 18.22
C PHE A 360 -2.73 0.22 19.56
N ASP A 361 -3.72 -0.67 19.57
CA ASP A 361 -4.36 -1.18 20.79
C ASP A 361 -3.54 -2.27 21.50
N GLN A 362 -2.73 -3.04 20.75
CA GLN A 362 -1.93 -4.15 21.29
C GLN A 362 -0.45 -4.12 20.82
N PHE A 363 -0.12 -3.36 19.76
CA PHE A 363 1.21 -3.33 19.16
C PHE A 363 1.59 -1.91 18.74
N ILE A 364 2.88 -1.59 18.77
CA ILE A 364 3.40 -0.26 18.39
C ILE A 364 3.22 0.07 16.90
N ASN A 365 3.15 -0.95 16.02
CA ASN A 365 2.91 -0.83 14.59
C ASN A 365 2.43 -2.16 14.00
N PHE A 366 2.02 -2.14 12.72
CA PHE A 366 1.54 -3.33 12.03
C PHE A 366 2.67 -4.33 11.73
N GLU A 367 3.92 -3.87 11.62
CA GLU A 367 5.09 -4.73 11.43
C GLU A 367 5.28 -5.65 12.64
N LYS A 368 5.33 -5.06 13.84
CA LYS A 368 5.47 -5.84 15.08
C LYS A 368 4.30 -6.80 15.30
N ARG A 369 3.09 -6.39 14.94
CA ARG A 369 1.91 -7.26 14.95
C ARG A 369 2.05 -8.43 13.98
N GLY A 370 2.55 -8.17 12.79
CA GLY A 370 2.76 -9.20 11.78
C GLY A 370 3.92 -10.14 12.10
N GLU A 371 5.01 -9.65 12.71
CA GLU A 371 6.10 -10.50 13.19
C GLU A 371 5.64 -11.44 14.31
N GLU A 372 4.85 -10.94 15.26
CA GLU A 372 4.28 -11.78 16.32
C GLU A 372 3.38 -12.88 15.74
N PHE A 373 2.55 -12.55 14.72
CA PHE A 373 1.77 -13.56 14.03
C PHE A 373 2.66 -14.65 13.38
N LYS A 374 3.74 -14.26 12.69
CA LYS A 374 4.71 -15.22 12.11
C LYS A 374 5.32 -16.12 13.18
N ARG A 375 5.79 -15.53 14.28
CA ARG A 375 6.39 -16.25 15.41
C ARG A 375 5.41 -17.29 15.96
N LEU A 376 4.18 -16.87 16.23
CA LEU A 376 3.15 -17.76 16.77
C LEU A 376 2.78 -18.87 15.79
N CYS A 377 2.64 -18.57 14.49
CA CYS A 377 2.40 -19.58 13.48
C CYS A 377 3.49 -20.64 13.46
N LYS A 378 4.77 -20.25 13.55
CA LYS A 378 5.91 -21.17 13.64
C LYS A 378 5.85 -22.02 14.92
N THR A 379 5.63 -21.39 16.08
CA THR A 379 5.54 -22.07 17.38
C THR A 379 4.43 -23.10 17.44
N TYR A 380 3.26 -22.78 16.88
CA TYR A 380 2.10 -23.66 16.92
C TYR A 380 1.90 -24.49 15.64
N ALA A 381 2.85 -24.50 14.70
CA ALA A 381 2.74 -25.22 13.43
C ALA A 381 2.39 -26.72 13.62
N ARG A 382 2.95 -27.36 14.65
CA ARG A 382 2.69 -28.79 14.96
C ARG A 382 1.23 -29.08 15.35
N LYS A 383 0.49 -28.08 15.88
CA LYS A 383 -0.92 -28.27 16.26
C LYS A 383 -1.89 -28.36 15.07
N PHE A 384 -1.42 -28.07 13.85
CA PHE A 384 -2.18 -28.15 12.61
C PHE A 384 -1.94 -29.48 11.84
N ILE A 385 -1.26 -30.41 12.47
CA ILE A 385 -1.02 -31.77 11.98
C ILE A 385 -2.18 -32.68 12.39
#